data_492ca0177260d6c3981a98c820ad0e73
#
_entry.id   492ca0177260d6c3981a98c820ad0e73
#
_cell.length_a   1.000
_cell.length_b   1.000
_cell.length_c   1.000
_cell.angle_alpha   90.00
_cell.angle_beta   90.00
_cell.angle_gamma   90.00
#
_symmetry.space_group_name_H-M   'P 1'
#
loop_
_entity.id
_entity.type
_entity.pdbx_description
1 polymer ?
#
loop_
_entity_poly.entity_id
_entity_poly.type
_entity_poly.pdbx_seq_one_letter_code
_entity_poly.pdbx_strand_id
1 'polypeptide(L)'
;GFRQQAGDVRIAQLRRRAGDVRRALEATPEDATLKARLEEANAALSALEIEEFRARVHAYPTDNALKFELGKRLFAAQNYDEAIPLFQTAATGDARIRASVYDYLARSFMAIGFVEEAISIYRQALEVRDVAPELNMELRYGLMDALMRRADESRDLNAAEEADKIASAIAIQQFGYKDIRQRRETLKKLIAG
;
A
#
# COMPACT_ATOMS: atom_id res chain seq x y z
N GLY A 1 -9.29 12.39 -24.36
CA GLY A 1 -9.09 12.42 -25.81
C GLY A 1 -8.76 11.07 -26.41
N PHE A 2 -8.58 11.00 -27.73
CA PHE A 2 -8.38 9.77 -28.50
C PHE A 2 -7.22 8.89 -28.02
N ARG A 3 -6.11 9.52 -27.60
CA ARG A 3 -4.94 8.82 -27.05
C ARG A 3 -5.25 8.08 -25.73
N GLN A 4 -6.03 8.68 -24.86
CA GLN A 4 -6.45 8.04 -23.60
C GLN A 4 -7.34 6.83 -23.85
N GLN A 5 -8.28 6.93 -24.80
CA GLN A 5 -9.14 5.80 -25.17
C GLN A 5 -8.32 4.64 -25.74
N ALA A 6 -7.30 4.91 -26.57
CA ALA A 6 -6.42 3.88 -27.09
C ALA A 6 -5.61 3.18 -25.99
N GLY A 7 -5.11 3.93 -25.00
CA GLY A 7 -4.43 3.39 -23.82
C GLY A 7 -5.35 2.51 -22.98
N ASP A 8 -6.57 2.98 -22.71
CA ASP A 8 -7.55 2.20 -21.94
C ASP A 8 -7.92 0.89 -22.63
N VAL A 9 -8.05 0.88 -23.96
CA VAL A 9 -8.30 -0.34 -24.75
C VAL A 9 -7.13 -1.33 -24.63
N ARG A 10 -5.88 -0.87 -24.75
CA ARG A 10 -4.70 -1.74 -24.60
C ARG A 10 -4.60 -2.34 -23.19
N ILE A 11 -4.84 -1.53 -22.17
CA ILE A 11 -4.87 -1.99 -20.76
C ILE A 11 -5.95 -3.06 -20.60
N ALA A 12 -7.16 -2.84 -21.12
CA ALA A 12 -8.25 -3.80 -21.04
C ALA A 12 -7.91 -5.13 -21.74
N GLN A 13 -7.24 -5.08 -22.89
CA GLN A 13 -6.80 -6.28 -23.62
C GLN A 13 -5.75 -7.09 -22.82
N LEU A 14 -4.76 -6.41 -22.21
CA LEU A 14 -3.74 -7.09 -21.40
C LEU A 14 -4.35 -7.66 -20.11
N ARG A 15 -5.25 -6.94 -19.45
CA ARG A 15 -5.99 -7.46 -18.27
C ARG A 15 -6.77 -8.72 -18.62
N ARG A 16 -7.45 -8.75 -19.78
CA ARG A 16 -8.16 -9.92 -20.25
C ARG A 16 -7.22 -11.10 -20.47
N ARG A 17 -6.08 -10.89 -21.15
CA ARG A 17 -5.06 -11.95 -21.36
C ARG A 17 -4.51 -12.49 -20.04
N ALA A 18 -4.15 -11.62 -19.10
CA ALA A 18 -3.70 -12.04 -17.76
C ALA A 18 -4.79 -12.83 -17.01
N GLY A 19 -6.05 -12.41 -17.14
CA GLY A 19 -7.20 -13.12 -16.57
C GLY A 19 -7.41 -14.51 -17.18
N ASP A 20 -7.24 -14.66 -18.49
CA ASP A 20 -7.35 -15.95 -19.17
C ASP A 20 -6.25 -16.92 -18.70
N VAL A 21 -5.00 -16.45 -18.58
CA VAL A 21 -3.88 -17.25 -18.08
C VAL A 21 -4.09 -17.63 -16.61
N ARG A 22 -4.61 -16.71 -15.79
CA ARG A 22 -4.91 -17.00 -14.37
C ARG A 22 -5.95 -18.10 -14.23
N ARG A 23 -7.04 -18.06 -15.00
CA ARG A 23 -8.07 -19.12 -15.01
C ARG A 23 -7.50 -20.47 -15.46
N ALA A 24 -6.62 -20.47 -16.45
CA ALA A 24 -5.94 -21.69 -16.87
C ALA A 24 -5.05 -22.25 -15.74
N LEU A 25 -4.34 -21.37 -15.02
CA LEU A 25 -3.49 -21.75 -13.90
C LEU A 25 -4.30 -22.29 -12.70
N GLU A 26 -5.51 -21.77 -12.46
CA GLU A 26 -6.43 -22.30 -11.44
C GLU A 26 -6.79 -23.80 -11.69
N ALA A 27 -6.90 -24.17 -12.97
CA ALA A 27 -7.14 -25.56 -13.35
C ALA A 27 -5.90 -26.46 -13.26
N THR A 28 -4.71 -25.88 -13.39
CA THR A 28 -3.41 -26.57 -13.35
C THR A 28 -2.39 -25.79 -12.51
N PRO A 29 -2.52 -25.75 -11.18
CA PRO A 29 -1.74 -24.86 -10.29
C PRO A 29 -0.23 -25.07 -10.34
N GLU A 30 0.24 -26.26 -10.73
CA GLU A 30 1.68 -26.59 -10.81
C GLU A 30 2.31 -26.37 -12.18
N ASP A 31 1.55 -25.86 -13.18
CA ASP A 31 2.09 -25.59 -14.50
C ASP A 31 3.06 -24.42 -14.49
N ALA A 32 4.35 -24.70 -14.55
CA ALA A 32 5.41 -23.70 -14.53
C ALA A 32 5.36 -22.75 -15.76
N THR A 33 4.88 -23.25 -16.91
CA THR A 33 4.75 -22.44 -18.12
C THR A 33 3.63 -21.39 -17.96
N LEU A 34 2.49 -21.78 -17.36
CA LEU A 34 1.41 -20.85 -17.08
C LEU A 34 1.80 -19.85 -15.99
N LYS A 35 2.55 -20.27 -14.95
CA LYS A 35 3.11 -19.34 -13.95
C LYS A 35 3.97 -18.27 -14.62
N ALA A 36 4.95 -18.66 -15.44
CA ALA A 36 5.81 -17.73 -16.16
C ALA A 36 5.03 -16.78 -17.09
N ARG A 37 4.05 -17.30 -17.84
CA ARG A 37 3.19 -16.48 -18.70
C ARG A 37 2.34 -15.48 -17.92
N LEU A 38 1.87 -15.84 -16.74
CA LEU A 38 1.10 -14.93 -15.89
C LEU A 38 1.99 -13.80 -15.33
N GLU A 39 3.21 -14.13 -14.91
CA GLU A 39 4.19 -13.13 -14.47
C GLU A 39 4.54 -12.15 -15.61
N GLU A 40 4.82 -12.65 -16.80
CA GLU A 40 5.09 -11.82 -17.99
C GLU A 40 3.90 -10.92 -18.34
N ALA A 41 2.68 -11.47 -18.35
CA ALA A 41 1.47 -10.71 -18.64
C ALA A 41 1.20 -9.62 -17.59
N ASN A 42 1.41 -9.91 -16.30
CA ASN A 42 1.27 -8.94 -15.22
C ASN A 42 2.34 -7.84 -15.30
N ALA A 43 3.60 -8.19 -15.62
CA ALA A 43 4.67 -7.22 -15.80
C ALA A 43 4.38 -6.27 -16.98
N ALA A 44 3.95 -6.81 -18.12
CA ALA A 44 3.59 -6.02 -19.30
C ALA A 44 2.39 -5.09 -19.00
N LEU A 45 1.38 -5.59 -18.27
CA LEU A 45 0.23 -4.79 -17.85
C LEU A 45 0.66 -3.64 -16.92
N SER A 46 1.46 -3.93 -15.91
CA SER A 46 1.98 -2.93 -14.96
C SER A 46 2.78 -1.85 -15.68
N ALA A 47 3.69 -2.23 -16.58
CA ALA A 47 4.49 -1.28 -17.36
C ALA A 47 3.61 -0.35 -18.21
N LEU A 48 2.62 -0.91 -18.91
CA LEU A 48 1.70 -0.11 -19.73
C LEU A 48 0.84 0.83 -18.88
N GLU A 49 0.32 0.36 -17.75
CA GLU A 49 -0.45 1.22 -16.84
C GLU A 49 0.38 2.39 -16.32
N ILE A 50 1.62 2.15 -15.91
CA ILE A 50 2.53 3.21 -15.46
C ILE A 50 2.78 4.22 -16.59
N GLU A 51 3.09 3.76 -17.80
CA GLU A 51 3.31 4.63 -18.96
C GLU A 51 2.10 5.52 -19.25
N GLU A 52 0.91 4.94 -19.31
CA GLU A 52 -0.32 5.68 -19.59
C GLU A 52 -0.65 6.71 -18.49
N PHE A 53 -0.45 6.35 -17.20
CA PHE A 53 -0.67 7.28 -16.11
C PHE A 53 0.39 8.38 -16.03
N ARG A 54 1.66 8.10 -16.38
CA ARG A 54 2.68 9.14 -16.55
C ARG A 54 2.28 10.16 -17.63
N ALA A 55 1.78 9.68 -18.76
CA ALA A 55 1.31 10.56 -19.83
C ALA A 55 0.12 11.44 -19.38
N ARG A 56 -0.80 10.86 -18.57
CA ARG A 56 -1.94 11.63 -18.00
C ARG A 56 -1.47 12.68 -17.00
N VAL A 57 -0.58 12.33 -16.09
CA VAL A 57 0.01 13.29 -15.12
C VAL A 57 0.76 14.41 -15.84
N HIS A 58 1.50 14.10 -16.91
CA HIS A 58 2.16 15.09 -17.73
C HIS A 58 1.16 16.05 -18.42
N ALA A 59 0.04 15.51 -18.92
CA ALA A 59 -1.00 16.31 -19.55
C ALA A 59 -1.81 17.18 -18.55
N TYR A 60 -1.94 16.70 -17.31
CA TYR A 60 -2.71 17.34 -16.24
C TYR A 60 -1.89 17.43 -14.94
N PRO A 61 -0.84 18.26 -14.89
CA PRO A 61 0.15 18.26 -13.79
C PRO A 61 -0.40 18.76 -12.46
N THR A 62 -1.56 19.41 -12.45
CA THR A 62 -2.24 19.88 -11.23
C THR A 62 -3.25 18.88 -10.68
N ASP A 63 -3.52 17.80 -11.40
CA ASP A 63 -4.48 16.78 -10.97
C ASP A 63 -3.85 15.83 -9.94
N ASN A 64 -4.14 16.09 -8.67
CA ASN A 64 -3.63 15.28 -7.56
C ASN A 64 -4.23 13.87 -7.51
N ALA A 65 -5.43 13.65 -8.04
CA ALA A 65 -6.02 12.32 -8.13
C ALA A 65 -5.25 11.45 -9.14
N LEU A 66 -4.85 12.01 -10.29
CA LEU A 66 -4.00 11.31 -11.26
C LEU A 66 -2.62 10.98 -10.69
N LYS A 67 -2.02 11.89 -9.89
CA LYS A 67 -0.76 11.60 -9.20
C LYS A 67 -0.90 10.45 -8.21
N PHE A 68 -1.99 10.43 -7.45
CA PHE A 68 -2.30 9.31 -6.55
C PHE A 68 -2.45 7.99 -7.30
N GLU A 69 -3.17 7.99 -8.42
CA GLU A 69 -3.35 6.81 -9.26
C GLU A 69 -2.03 6.30 -9.87
N LEU A 70 -1.14 7.20 -10.32
CA LEU A 70 0.21 6.84 -10.76
C LEU A 70 1.04 6.27 -9.60
N GLY A 71 1.02 6.95 -8.45
CA GLY A 71 1.72 6.51 -7.25
C GLY A 71 1.35 5.09 -6.83
N LYS A 72 0.06 4.74 -6.86
CA LYS A 72 -0.40 3.37 -6.55
C LYS A 72 0.18 2.32 -7.49
N ARG A 73 0.33 2.62 -8.77
CA ARG A 73 0.92 1.70 -9.76
C ARG A 73 2.41 1.53 -9.55
N LEU A 74 3.10 2.63 -9.28
CA LEU A 74 4.52 2.61 -8.95
C LEU A 74 4.76 1.85 -7.63
N PHE A 75 3.90 2.05 -6.62
CA PHE A 75 3.94 1.29 -5.37
C PHE A 75 3.77 -0.21 -5.62
N ALA A 76 2.80 -0.61 -6.44
CA ALA A 76 2.57 -2.02 -6.79
C ALA A 76 3.75 -2.63 -7.57
N ALA A 77 4.46 -1.81 -8.34
CA ALA A 77 5.70 -2.18 -9.03
C ALA A 77 6.94 -2.06 -8.14
N GLN A 78 6.79 -1.78 -6.84
CA GLN A 78 7.87 -1.60 -5.86
C GLN A 78 8.82 -0.43 -6.18
N ASN A 79 8.40 0.49 -7.03
CA ASN A 79 9.14 1.72 -7.33
C ASN A 79 8.75 2.82 -6.35
N TYR A 80 9.21 2.66 -5.10
CA TYR A 80 8.83 3.53 -3.99
C TYR A 80 9.43 4.93 -4.10
N ASP A 81 10.65 5.05 -4.64
CA ASP A 81 11.34 6.32 -4.80
C ASP A 81 10.59 7.29 -5.72
N GLU A 82 9.96 6.76 -6.78
CA GLU A 82 9.10 7.57 -7.65
C GLU A 82 7.68 7.76 -7.06
N ALA A 83 7.17 6.79 -6.30
CA ALA A 83 5.82 6.85 -5.74
C ALA A 83 5.71 7.89 -4.61
N ILE A 84 6.71 7.99 -3.72
CA ILE A 84 6.72 8.87 -2.54
C ILE A 84 6.42 10.34 -2.92
N PRO A 85 7.15 11.00 -3.83
CA PRO A 85 6.88 12.41 -4.16
C PRO A 85 5.49 12.63 -4.79
N LEU A 86 4.96 11.63 -5.49
CA LEU A 86 3.59 11.69 -6.01
C LEU A 86 2.56 11.65 -4.88
N PHE A 87 2.73 10.77 -3.90
CA PHE A 87 1.86 10.72 -2.72
C PHE A 87 1.97 11.98 -1.87
N GLN A 88 3.18 12.50 -1.64
CA GLN A 88 3.38 13.77 -0.93
C GLN A 88 2.60 14.90 -1.59
N THR A 89 2.68 15.00 -2.92
CA THR A 89 1.91 16.01 -3.66
C THR A 89 0.41 15.74 -3.60
N ALA A 90 -0.03 14.49 -3.77
CA ALA A 90 -1.44 14.12 -3.74
C ALA A 90 -2.10 14.40 -2.37
N ALA A 91 -1.36 14.29 -1.27
CA ALA A 91 -1.84 14.57 0.08
C ALA A 91 -2.27 16.03 0.29
N THR A 92 -1.79 16.96 -0.52
CA THR A 92 -2.21 18.38 -0.49
C THR A 92 -3.55 18.62 -1.18
N GLY A 93 -4.09 17.63 -1.86
CA GLY A 93 -5.32 17.72 -2.64
C GLY A 93 -6.59 17.42 -1.84
N ASP A 94 -7.47 16.60 -2.43
CA ASP A 94 -8.79 16.27 -1.88
C ASP A 94 -8.72 15.61 -0.49
N ALA A 95 -9.40 16.22 0.48
CA ALA A 95 -9.45 15.72 1.85
C ALA A 95 -10.08 14.32 1.95
N ARG A 96 -10.99 13.97 1.02
CA ARG A 96 -11.68 12.65 1.01
C ARG A 96 -10.76 11.47 0.76
N ILE A 97 -9.68 11.66 0.01
CA ILE A 97 -8.70 10.60 -0.29
C ILE A 97 -7.44 10.71 0.56
N ARG A 98 -7.29 11.76 1.37
CA ARG A 98 -6.05 12.07 2.10
C ARG A 98 -5.59 10.95 2.99
N ALA A 99 -6.48 10.31 3.74
CA ALA A 99 -6.14 9.17 4.59
C ALA A 99 -5.59 7.99 3.77
N SER A 100 -6.18 7.71 2.60
CA SER A 100 -5.68 6.67 1.69
C SER A 100 -4.32 7.04 1.10
N VAL A 101 -4.11 8.31 0.76
CA VAL A 101 -2.79 8.78 0.28
C VAL A 101 -1.73 8.60 1.35
N TYR A 102 -2.04 8.95 2.59
CA TYR A 102 -1.12 8.76 3.73
C TYR A 102 -0.83 7.28 4.00
N ASP A 103 -1.81 6.38 3.86
CA ASP A 103 -1.56 4.93 3.97
C ASP A 103 -0.49 4.47 2.97
N TYR A 104 -0.67 4.80 1.68
CA TYR A 104 0.32 4.44 0.66
C TYR A 104 1.68 5.10 0.88
N LEU A 105 1.71 6.36 1.34
CA LEU A 105 2.94 7.07 1.65
C LEU A 105 3.69 6.42 2.81
N ALA A 106 3.01 6.12 3.91
CA ALA A 106 3.60 5.45 5.07
C ALA A 106 4.12 4.06 4.72
N ARG A 107 3.36 3.27 3.97
CA ARG A 107 3.78 1.95 3.49
C ARG A 107 4.98 2.04 2.55
N SER A 108 5.07 3.09 1.73
CA SER A 108 6.26 3.33 0.89
C SER A 108 7.50 3.61 1.73
N PHE A 109 7.40 4.45 2.76
CA PHE A 109 8.47 4.70 3.70
C PHE A 109 8.89 3.43 4.46
N MET A 110 7.92 2.63 4.93
CA MET A 110 8.20 1.33 5.55
C MET A 110 8.98 0.40 4.62
N ALA A 111 8.63 0.36 3.33
CA ALA A 111 9.28 -0.52 2.36
C ALA A 111 10.74 -0.17 2.10
N ILE A 112 11.09 1.12 2.17
CA ILE A 112 12.48 1.60 2.00
C ILE A 112 13.24 1.79 3.32
N GLY A 113 12.63 1.40 4.47
CA GLY A 113 13.29 1.41 5.76
C GLY A 113 13.22 2.73 6.53
N PHE A 114 12.43 3.70 6.09
CA PHE A 114 12.23 4.99 6.76
C PHE A 114 11.10 4.89 7.78
N VAL A 115 11.39 4.20 8.88
CA VAL A 115 10.39 3.81 9.89
C VAL A 115 9.82 5.02 10.64
N GLU A 116 10.64 6.01 10.96
CA GLU A 116 10.21 7.21 11.69
C GLU A 116 9.24 8.07 10.86
N GLU A 117 9.55 8.22 9.57
CA GLU A 117 8.69 8.91 8.62
C GLU A 117 7.35 8.18 8.49
N ALA A 118 7.39 6.86 8.40
CA ALA A 118 6.17 6.05 8.32
C ALA A 118 5.29 6.22 9.58
N ILE A 119 5.87 6.18 10.78
CA ILE A 119 5.16 6.41 12.05
C ILE A 119 4.51 7.80 12.04
N SER A 120 5.27 8.83 11.62
CA SER A 120 4.76 10.20 11.54
C SER A 120 3.57 10.31 10.59
N ILE A 121 3.67 9.70 9.40
CA ILE A 121 2.59 9.74 8.40
C ILE A 121 1.36 8.93 8.85
N TYR A 122 1.53 7.76 9.48
CA TYR A 122 0.40 7.01 10.02
C TYR A 122 -0.36 7.81 11.11
N ARG A 123 0.37 8.53 11.98
CA ARG A 123 -0.27 9.41 12.97
C ARG A 123 -1.07 10.52 12.31
N GLN A 124 -0.51 11.19 11.29
CA GLN A 124 -1.25 12.20 10.50
C GLN A 124 -2.49 11.60 9.81
N ALA A 125 -2.37 10.36 9.28
CA ALA A 125 -3.50 9.68 8.65
C ALA A 125 -4.65 9.43 9.63
N LEU A 126 -4.34 9.09 10.88
CA LEU A 126 -5.34 8.85 11.93
C LEU A 126 -6.01 10.13 12.47
N GLU A 127 -5.42 11.32 12.21
CA GLU A 127 -6.02 12.62 12.51
C GLU A 127 -7.04 13.08 11.45
N VAL A 128 -7.05 12.43 10.27
CA VAL A 128 -8.02 12.74 9.21
C VAL A 128 -9.43 12.38 9.68
N ARG A 129 -10.39 13.30 9.49
CA ARG A 129 -11.79 13.08 9.86
C ARG A 129 -12.53 12.24 8.83
N ASP A 130 -13.59 11.60 9.26
CA ASP A 130 -14.53 10.85 8.40
C ASP A 130 -13.87 9.73 7.58
N VAL A 131 -12.85 9.09 8.16
CA VAL A 131 -12.18 7.94 7.56
C VAL A 131 -13.06 6.70 7.71
N ALA A 132 -13.21 5.92 6.63
CA ALA A 132 -13.95 4.66 6.66
C ALA A 132 -13.37 3.72 7.74
N PRO A 133 -14.24 2.98 8.49
CA PRO A 133 -13.79 2.12 9.59
C PRO A 133 -12.72 1.11 9.17
N GLU A 134 -12.83 0.56 7.98
CA GLU A 134 -11.88 -0.42 7.42
C GLU A 134 -10.50 0.21 7.21
N LEU A 135 -10.45 1.42 6.63
CA LEU A 135 -9.20 2.13 6.43
C LEU A 135 -8.61 2.58 7.78
N ASN A 136 -9.43 3.04 8.71
CA ASN A 136 -8.95 3.39 10.07
C ASN A 136 -8.30 2.19 10.76
N MET A 137 -8.87 1.00 10.60
CA MET A 137 -8.29 -0.25 11.12
C MET A 137 -6.94 -0.57 10.46
N GLU A 138 -6.85 -0.43 9.12
CA GLU A 138 -5.60 -0.60 8.38
C GLU A 138 -4.51 0.38 8.84
N LEU A 139 -4.86 1.65 9.03
CA LEU A 139 -3.93 2.68 9.50
C LEU A 139 -3.41 2.39 10.91
N ARG A 140 -4.29 1.96 11.83
CA ARG A 140 -3.87 1.53 13.17
C ARG A 140 -2.94 0.33 13.13
N TYR A 141 -3.27 -0.64 12.30
CA TYR A 141 -2.42 -1.81 12.12
C TYR A 141 -1.06 -1.44 11.52
N GLY A 142 -1.02 -0.54 10.53
CA GLY A 142 0.21 -0.02 9.95
C GLY A 142 1.08 0.75 10.97
N LEU A 143 0.45 1.60 11.81
CA LEU A 143 1.16 2.29 12.90
C LEU A 143 1.75 1.30 13.91
N MET A 144 0.97 0.31 14.32
CA MET A 144 1.43 -0.75 15.23
C MET A 144 2.64 -1.50 14.64
N ASP A 145 2.58 -1.87 13.36
CA ASP A 145 3.66 -2.58 12.68
C ASP A 145 4.94 -1.73 12.59
N ALA A 146 4.81 -0.44 12.28
CA ALA A 146 5.93 0.50 12.24
C ALA A 146 6.57 0.68 13.63
N LEU A 147 5.76 0.82 14.68
CA LEU A 147 6.24 0.91 16.07
C LEU A 147 6.92 -0.38 16.55
N MET A 148 6.37 -1.55 16.17
CA MET A 148 7.02 -2.83 16.45
C MET A 148 8.41 -2.92 15.82
N ARG A 149 8.52 -2.50 14.56
CA ARG A 149 9.80 -2.49 13.85
C ARG A 149 10.80 -1.55 14.51
N ARG A 150 10.38 -0.34 14.87
CA ARG A 150 11.20 0.60 15.65
C ARG A 150 11.67 -0.01 16.98
N ALA A 151 10.74 -0.65 17.71
CA ALA A 151 11.05 -1.29 18.99
C ALA A 151 12.10 -2.40 18.84
N ASP A 152 12.01 -3.21 17.79
CA ASP A 152 12.96 -4.29 17.51
C ASP A 152 14.33 -3.74 17.09
N GLU A 153 14.37 -2.76 16.16
CA GLU A 153 15.60 -2.18 15.64
C GLU A 153 16.37 -1.35 16.68
N SER A 154 15.67 -0.58 17.54
CA SER A 154 16.25 0.38 18.47
C SER A 154 16.15 -0.04 19.94
N ARG A 155 15.51 -1.17 20.25
CA ARG A 155 15.14 -1.61 21.60
C ARG A 155 14.33 -0.55 22.37
N ASP A 156 13.47 0.17 21.66
CA ASP A 156 12.63 1.23 22.22
C ASP A 156 11.40 0.61 22.91
N LEU A 157 11.48 0.47 24.24
CA LEU A 157 10.38 -0.07 25.04
C LEU A 157 9.12 0.79 24.96
N ASN A 158 9.24 2.10 24.84
CA ASN A 158 8.07 2.98 24.71
C ASN A 158 7.32 2.70 23.39
N ALA A 159 8.06 2.48 22.31
CA ALA A 159 7.45 2.08 21.03
C ALA A 159 6.76 0.70 21.13
N ALA A 160 7.37 -0.26 21.83
CA ALA A 160 6.77 -1.58 22.06
C ALA A 160 5.45 -1.47 22.87
N GLU A 161 5.44 -0.67 23.95
CA GLU A 161 4.25 -0.46 24.76
C GLU A 161 3.14 0.28 23.99
N GLU A 162 3.48 1.29 23.18
CA GLU A 162 2.51 1.97 22.31
C GLU A 162 1.91 1.00 21.29
N ALA A 163 2.76 0.17 20.66
CA ALA A 163 2.31 -0.85 19.72
C ALA A 163 1.38 -1.88 20.39
N ASP A 164 1.67 -2.33 21.63
CA ASP A 164 0.81 -3.28 22.34
C ASP A 164 -0.56 -2.66 22.72
N LYS A 165 -0.61 -1.39 23.07
CA LYS A 165 -1.86 -0.67 23.30
C LYS A 165 -2.73 -0.65 22.04
N ILE A 166 -2.12 -0.34 20.88
CA ILE A 166 -2.83 -0.35 19.58
C ILE A 166 -3.29 -1.77 19.24
N ALA A 167 -2.40 -2.75 19.37
CA ALA A 167 -2.71 -4.15 19.10
C ALA A 167 -3.85 -4.67 19.99
N SER A 168 -3.88 -4.28 21.26
CA SER A 168 -4.94 -4.62 22.20
C SER A 168 -6.27 -4.01 21.78
N ALA A 169 -6.28 -2.74 21.37
CA ALA A 169 -7.48 -2.07 20.89
C ALA A 169 -8.04 -2.72 19.61
N ILE A 170 -7.17 -3.08 18.68
CA ILE A 170 -7.56 -3.84 17.46
C ILE A 170 -8.17 -5.19 17.85
N ALA A 171 -7.52 -5.94 18.75
CA ALA A 171 -8.00 -7.26 19.16
C ALA A 171 -9.35 -7.20 19.90
N ILE A 172 -9.62 -6.14 20.68
CA ILE A 172 -10.92 -5.91 21.32
C ILE A 172 -12.00 -5.66 20.28
N GLN A 173 -11.70 -4.86 19.26
CA GLN A 173 -12.65 -4.51 18.20
C GLN A 173 -12.87 -5.69 17.24
N GLN A 174 -11.81 -6.41 16.87
CA GLN A 174 -11.85 -7.53 15.93
C GLN A 174 -10.73 -8.55 16.24
N PHE A 175 -11.06 -9.55 17.06
CA PHE A 175 -10.09 -10.53 17.57
C PHE A 175 -9.35 -11.33 16.49
N GLY A 176 -9.98 -11.56 15.33
CA GLY A 176 -9.42 -12.27 14.19
C GLY A 176 -8.78 -11.39 13.11
N TYR A 177 -8.53 -10.11 13.42
CA TYR A 177 -7.96 -9.21 12.41
C TYR A 177 -6.51 -9.59 12.09
N LYS A 178 -6.25 -9.95 10.83
CA LYS A 178 -4.92 -10.37 10.34
C LYS A 178 -4.22 -11.31 11.33
N ASP A 179 -2.95 -11.07 11.62
CA ASP A 179 -2.12 -11.82 12.57
C ASP A 179 -2.02 -11.14 13.96
N ILE A 180 -3.03 -10.35 14.36
CA ILE A 180 -3.00 -9.50 15.57
C ILE A 180 -2.64 -10.30 16.84
N ARG A 181 -3.08 -11.56 16.95
CA ARG A 181 -2.75 -12.41 18.10
C ARG A 181 -1.26 -12.72 18.17
N GLN A 182 -0.66 -13.07 17.04
CA GLN A 182 0.77 -13.34 16.95
C GLN A 182 1.60 -12.10 17.22
N ARG A 183 1.17 -10.94 16.69
CA ARG A 183 1.81 -9.64 16.95
C ARG A 183 1.81 -9.29 18.43
N ARG A 184 0.71 -9.51 19.14
CA ARG A 184 0.64 -9.29 20.58
C ARG A 184 1.57 -10.21 21.38
N GLU A 185 1.71 -11.47 21.00
CA GLU A 185 2.67 -12.39 21.63
C GLU A 185 4.11 -11.90 21.43
N THR A 186 4.46 -11.44 20.24
CA THR A 186 5.78 -10.87 19.95
C THR A 186 6.02 -9.59 20.76
N LEU A 187 5.06 -8.69 20.86
CA LEU A 187 5.15 -7.46 21.65
C LEU A 187 5.37 -7.74 23.13
N LYS A 188 4.64 -8.70 23.70
CA LYS A 188 4.85 -9.11 25.11
C LYS A 188 6.27 -9.59 25.37
N LYS A 189 6.87 -10.33 24.40
CA LYS A 189 8.27 -10.76 24.52
C LYS A 189 9.24 -9.58 24.43
N LEU A 190 9.00 -8.64 23.53
CA LEU A 190 9.83 -7.42 23.41
C LEU A 190 9.77 -6.54 24.66
N ILE A 191 8.62 -6.48 25.34
CA ILE A 191 8.44 -5.68 26.56
C ILE A 191 9.03 -6.39 27.78
N ALA A 192 9.02 -7.73 27.80
CA ALA A 192 9.54 -8.51 28.93
C ALA A 192 11.06 -8.67 28.96
N GLY A 193 11.77 -8.29 27.86
CA GLY A 193 13.24 -8.37 27.73
C GLY A 193 13.66 -9.74 27.31
#